data_aa22408f432aa4b0b2e905e2303889a1
#
_entry.id   aa22408f432aa4b0b2e905e2303889a1
#
_cell.length_a   1.000
_cell.length_b   1.000
_cell.length_c   1.000
_cell.angle_alpha   90.00
_cell.angle_beta   90.00
_cell.angle_gamma   90.00
#
_symmetry.space_group_name_H-M   'P 1'
#
loop_
_entity.id
_entity.type
_entity.pdbx_description
1 polymer ?
#
loop_
_entity_poly.entity_id
_entity_poly.type
_entity_poly.pdbx_seq_one_letter_code
_entity_poly.pdbx_strand_id
1 'polypeptide(L)'
;MTQKAINYGIVLYQLGISQDMVEEIKALVDGSPELVYALADPVVSHADKRKVVDRVFDRFGNKDLVNFMKTLCDNDGFDMIHDIFDEYEKYAREQQDILSATLYYVTPPTDKQKAGIENFLMKEYGSKAVQLSMVEKKELIGGFVIRTGDREYDRSILGRYKSLRQKL
;
A
#
# COMPACT_ATOMS: atom_id res chain seq x y z
N MET A 1 5.93 -9.38 -8.53
CA MET A 1 4.74 -8.65 -9.02
C MET A 1 4.59 -8.80 -10.51
N THR A 2 3.46 -9.25 -10.95
CA THR A 2 3.17 -9.47 -12.38
C THR A 2 2.38 -8.29 -12.93
N GLN A 3 2.53 -7.95 -14.22
CA GLN A 3 1.73 -6.91 -14.89
C GLN A 3 0.23 -7.19 -14.76
N LYS A 4 -0.14 -8.46 -14.67
CA LYS A 4 -1.52 -8.92 -14.48
C LYS A 4 -2.08 -8.48 -13.13
N ALA A 5 -1.32 -8.61 -12.04
CA ALA A 5 -1.72 -8.15 -10.71
C ALA A 5 -1.90 -6.63 -10.64
N ILE A 6 -1.01 -5.87 -11.27
CA ILE A 6 -1.10 -4.40 -11.37
C ILE A 6 -2.40 -4.00 -12.07
N ASN A 7 -2.70 -4.60 -13.22
CA ASN A 7 -3.91 -4.30 -13.97
C ASN A 7 -5.18 -4.60 -13.15
N TYR A 8 -5.22 -5.73 -12.45
CA TYR A 8 -6.36 -6.08 -11.60
C TYR A 8 -6.49 -5.16 -10.38
N GLY A 9 -5.39 -4.72 -9.76
CA GLY A 9 -5.42 -3.73 -8.68
C GLY A 9 -6.03 -2.40 -9.13
N ILE A 10 -5.65 -1.91 -10.31
CA ILE A 10 -6.23 -0.70 -10.93
C ILE A 10 -7.71 -0.89 -11.22
N VAL A 11 -8.12 -2.02 -11.80
CA VAL A 11 -9.53 -2.33 -12.08
C VAL A 11 -10.34 -2.36 -10.79
N LEU A 12 -9.83 -2.99 -9.74
CA LEU A 12 -10.49 -3.03 -8.43
C LEU A 12 -10.76 -1.62 -7.88
N TYR A 13 -9.81 -0.70 -8.04
CA TYR A 13 -9.98 0.70 -7.67
C TYR A 13 -11.04 1.40 -8.53
N GLN A 14 -11.01 1.19 -9.85
CA GLN A 14 -11.95 1.81 -10.80
C GLN A 14 -13.40 1.35 -10.62
N LEU A 15 -13.62 0.18 -10.03
CA LEU A 15 -14.97 -0.30 -9.68
C LEU A 15 -15.64 0.56 -8.60
N GLY A 16 -14.91 1.48 -7.95
CA GLY A 16 -15.46 2.39 -6.94
C GLY A 16 -15.94 1.69 -5.66
N ILE A 17 -15.39 0.52 -5.37
CA ILE A 17 -15.68 -0.22 -4.13
C ILE A 17 -15.10 0.57 -2.95
N SER A 18 -15.85 0.72 -1.87
CA SER A 18 -15.37 1.45 -0.69
C SER A 18 -14.14 0.80 -0.10
N GLN A 19 -13.22 1.60 0.40
CA GLN A 19 -11.98 1.12 1.00
C GLN A 19 -12.26 0.16 2.17
N ASP A 20 -13.25 0.48 3.02
CA ASP A 20 -13.65 -0.37 4.14
C ASP A 20 -14.07 -1.77 3.67
N MET A 21 -14.81 -1.86 2.57
CA MET A 21 -15.22 -3.13 1.98
C MET A 21 -14.02 -3.92 1.45
N VAL A 22 -13.05 -3.27 0.82
CA VAL A 22 -11.83 -3.93 0.34
C VAL A 22 -11.01 -4.46 1.52
N GLU A 23 -10.91 -3.71 2.62
CA GLU A 23 -10.25 -4.15 3.85
C GLU A 23 -10.94 -5.36 4.49
N GLU A 24 -12.28 -5.37 4.53
CA GLU A 24 -13.05 -6.53 5.01
C GLU A 24 -12.81 -7.78 4.15
N ILE A 25 -12.75 -7.62 2.83
CA ILE A 25 -12.47 -8.71 1.90
C ILE A 25 -11.04 -9.21 2.07
N LYS A 26 -10.07 -8.30 2.21
CA LYS A 26 -8.67 -8.64 2.48
C LYS A 26 -8.57 -9.45 3.77
N ALA A 27 -9.18 -8.99 4.85
CA ALA A 27 -9.21 -9.70 6.12
C ALA A 27 -9.85 -11.10 6.01
N LEU A 28 -10.91 -11.24 5.20
CA LEU A 28 -11.54 -12.53 4.92
C LEU A 28 -10.60 -13.48 4.19
N VAL A 29 -9.91 -12.98 3.16
CA VAL A 29 -8.98 -13.76 2.33
C VAL A 29 -7.77 -14.19 3.17
N ASP A 30 -7.20 -13.26 3.96
CA ASP A 30 -6.07 -13.52 4.86
C ASP A 30 -6.43 -14.52 5.97
N GLY A 31 -7.68 -14.46 6.46
CA GLY A 31 -8.20 -15.36 7.48
C GLY A 31 -8.63 -16.74 6.97
N SER A 32 -8.64 -16.98 5.66
CA SER A 32 -9.13 -18.20 5.03
C SER A 32 -8.20 -18.73 3.94
N PRO A 33 -7.01 -19.24 4.30
CA PRO A 33 -6.05 -19.79 3.31
C PRO A 33 -6.64 -20.90 2.45
N GLU A 34 -7.56 -21.69 3.01
CA GLU A 34 -8.25 -22.77 2.30
C GLU A 34 -9.13 -22.24 1.16
N LEU A 35 -9.75 -21.07 1.36
CA LEU A 35 -10.53 -20.39 0.32
C LEU A 35 -9.63 -19.98 -0.85
N VAL A 36 -8.49 -19.38 -0.54
CA VAL A 36 -7.49 -18.97 -1.56
C VAL A 36 -7.02 -20.21 -2.33
N TYR A 37 -6.66 -21.26 -1.61
CA TYR A 37 -6.20 -22.50 -2.22
C TYR A 37 -7.25 -23.13 -3.14
N ALA A 38 -8.51 -23.23 -2.69
CA ALA A 38 -9.60 -23.80 -3.47
C ALA A 38 -9.90 -22.97 -4.74
N LEU A 39 -9.85 -21.64 -4.66
CA LEU A 39 -10.13 -20.77 -5.82
C LEU A 39 -8.93 -20.64 -6.77
N ALA A 40 -7.71 -20.85 -6.28
CA ALA A 40 -6.50 -20.87 -7.09
C ALA A 40 -6.23 -22.23 -7.77
N ASP A 41 -6.78 -23.33 -7.24
CA ASP A 41 -6.52 -24.68 -7.74
C ASP A 41 -7.05 -24.86 -9.18
N PRO A 42 -6.20 -25.17 -10.16
CA PRO A 42 -6.62 -25.40 -11.54
C PRO A 42 -7.45 -26.67 -11.74
N VAL A 43 -7.46 -27.61 -10.77
CA VAL A 43 -8.26 -28.84 -10.82
C VAL A 43 -9.74 -28.56 -10.56
N VAL A 44 -10.04 -27.50 -9.79
CA VAL A 44 -11.43 -27.11 -9.51
C VAL A 44 -12.04 -26.43 -10.72
N SER A 45 -13.23 -26.88 -11.13
CA SER A 45 -13.92 -26.33 -12.29
C SER A 45 -14.29 -24.85 -12.08
N HIS A 46 -14.27 -24.04 -13.15
CA HIS A 46 -14.69 -22.63 -13.09
C HIS A 46 -16.14 -22.48 -12.58
N ALA A 47 -17.03 -23.41 -12.91
CA ALA A 47 -18.40 -23.42 -12.44
C ALA A 47 -18.50 -23.57 -10.91
N ASP A 48 -17.68 -24.43 -10.32
CA ASP A 48 -17.65 -24.63 -8.87
C ASP A 48 -16.95 -23.46 -8.15
N LYS A 49 -15.88 -22.91 -8.72
CA LYS A 49 -15.26 -21.67 -8.23
C LYS A 49 -16.27 -20.52 -8.17
N ARG A 50 -17.06 -20.33 -9.23
CA ARG A 50 -18.12 -19.29 -9.27
C ARG A 50 -19.17 -19.48 -8.19
N LYS A 51 -19.61 -20.73 -7.90
CA LYS A 51 -20.54 -21.01 -6.80
C LYS A 51 -19.95 -20.67 -5.44
N VAL A 52 -18.66 -20.94 -5.22
CA VAL A 52 -17.97 -20.57 -3.99
C VAL A 52 -17.89 -19.04 -3.87
N VAL A 53 -17.54 -18.34 -4.95
CA VAL A 53 -17.52 -16.86 -4.98
C VAL A 53 -18.89 -16.30 -4.63
N ASP A 54 -19.98 -16.80 -5.21
CA ASP A 54 -21.34 -16.36 -4.88
C ASP A 54 -21.65 -16.55 -3.39
N ARG A 55 -21.35 -17.71 -2.83
CA ARG A 55 -21.61 -18.00 -1.42
C ARG A 55 -20.82 -17.14 -0.44
N VAL A 56 -19.59 -16.79 -0.79
CA VAL A 56 -18.66 -16.10 0.11
C VAL A 56 -18.82 -14.58 -0.03
N PHE A 57 -18.92 -14.07 -1.26
CA PHE A 57 -18.83 -12.63 -1.54
C PHE A 57 -20.20 -11.95 -1.76
N ASP A 58 -21.29 -12.71 -2.00
CA ASP A 58 -22.64 -12.14 -2.19
C ASP A 58 -23.13 -11.40 -0.93
N ARG A 59 -22.64 -11.78 0.25
CA ARG A 59 -22.95 -11.13 1.53
C ARG A 59 -22.54 -9.66 1.58
N PHE A 60 -21.58 -9.22 0.76
CA PHE A 60 -21.16 -7.82 0.68
C PHE A 60 -22.13 -6.94 -0.14
N GLY A 61 -23.12 -7.55 -0.81
CA GLY A 61 -24.16 -6.83 -1.54
C GLY A 61 -23.66 -6.02 -2.74
N ASN A 62 -22.44 -6.26 -3.20
CA ASN A 62 -21.84 -5.56 -4.32
C ASN A 62 -21.62 -6.51 -5.50
N LYS A 63 -22.44 -6.31 -6.56
CA LYS A 63 -22.42 -7.15 -7.76
C LYS A 63 -21.11 -7.03 -8.55
N ASP A 64 -20.53 -5.83 -8.59
CA ASP A 64 -19.29 -5.57 -9.34
C ASP A 64 -18.11 -6.29 -8.68
N LEU A 65 -18.08 -6.33 -7.35
CA LEU A 65 -17.13 -7.12 -6.59
C LEU A 65 -17.26 -8.62 -6.89
N VAL A 66 -18.47 -9.16 -6.83
CA VAL A 66 -18.72 -10.57 -7.11
C VAL A 66 -18.29 -10.93 -8.54
N ASN A 67 -18.61 -10.08 -9.51
CA ASN A 67 -18.20 -10.26 -10.90
C ASN A 67 -16.68 -10.19 -11.06
N PHE A 68 -16.03 -9.28 -10.35
CA PHE A 68 -14.56 -9.18 -10.33
C PHE A 68 -13.91 -10.46 -9.81
N MET A 69 -14.39 -10.98 -8.68
CA MET A 69 -13.88 -12.23 -8.12
C MET A 69 -14.12 -13.44 -9.06
N LYS A 70 -15.27 -13.52 -9.72
CA LYS A 70 -15.54 -14.53 -10.75
C LYS A 70 -14.57 -14.41 -11.92
N THR A 71 -14.32 -13.21 -12.38
CA THR A 71 -13.38 -12.95 -13.49
C THR A 71 -11.96 -13.36 -13.12
N LEU A 72 -11.54 -13.13 -11.88
CA LEU A 72 -10.24 -13.62 -11.38
C LEU A 72 -10.15 -15.14 -11.42
N CYS A 73 -11.21 -15.84 -10.99
CA CYS A 73 -11.27 -17.29 -11.05
C CYS A 73 -11.25 -17.83 -12.48
N ASP A 74 -12.00 -17.20 -13.39
CA ASP A 74 -12.07 -17.60 -14.80
C ASP A 74 -10.74 -17.43 -15.55
N ASN A 75 -9.90 -16.47 -15.11
CA ASN A 75 -8.60 -16.18 -15.69
C ASN A 75 -7.44 -16.80 -14.89
N ASP A 76 -7.73 -17.73 -13.98
CA ASP A 76 -6.75 -18.38 -13.10
C ASP A 76 -5.83 -17.36 -12.39
N GLY A 77 -6.40 -16.23 -11.96
CA GLY A 77 -5.67 -15.12 -11.35
C GLY A 77 -5.84 -15.03 -9.83
N PHE A 78 -6.55 -15.98 -9.21
CA PHE A 78 -6.83 -15.90 -7.78
C PHE A 78 -5.60 -16.20 -6.90
N ASP A 79 -4.60 -16.88 -7.45
CA ASP A 79 -3.28 -17.09 -6.82
C ASP A 79 -2.54 -15.77 -6.53
N MET A 80 -2.85 -14.71 -7.30
CA MET A 80 -2.25 -13.38 -7.16
C MET A 80 -3.10 -12.42 -6.30
N ILE A 81 -4.10 -12.90 -5.57
CA ILE A 81 -5.06 -12.03 -4.86
C ILE A 81 -4.40 -11.09 -3.87
N HIS A 82 -3.37 -11.53 -3.16
CA HIS A 82 -2.61 -10.68 -2.23
C HIS A 82 -1.84 -9.57 -2.97
N ASP A 83 -1.15 -9.91 -4.07
CA ASP A 83 -0.47 -8.93 -4.93
C ASP A 83 -1.47 -7.90 -5.49
N ILE A 84 -2.69 -8.33 -5.84
CA ILE A 84 -3.76 -7.45 -6.34
C ILE A 84 -4.19 -6.45 -5.27
N PHE A 85 -4.35 -6.88 -4.03
CA PHE A 85 -4.67 -5.97 -2.92
C PHE A 85 -3.54 -4.98 -2.65
N ASP A 86 -2.30 -5.41 -2.68
CA ASP A 86 -1.14 -4.53 -2.49
C ASP A 86 -1.05 -3.47 -3.61
N GLU A 87 -1.29 -3.84 -4.87
CA GLU A 87 -1.32 -2.91 -5.99
C GLU A 87 -2.55 -1.98 -5.94
N TYR A 88 -3.71 -2.45 -5.47
CA TYR A 88 -4.87 -1.61 -5.21
C TYR A 88 -4.54 -0.53 -4.17
N GLU A 89 -3.94 -0.89 -3.03
CA GLU A 89 -3.57 0.06 -1.98
C GLU A 89 -2.56 1.09 -2.47
N LYS A 90 -1.56 0.65 -3.23
CA LYS A 90 -0.56 1.52 -3.84
C LYS A 90 -1.21 2.51 -4.80
N TYR A 91 -2.05 2.04 -5.71
CA TYR A 91 -2.75 2.88 -6.68
C TYR A 91 -3.72 3.83 -6.00
N ALA A 92 -4.45 3.39 -4.96
CA ALA A 92 -5.34 4.24 -4.18
C ALA A 92 -4.58 5.38 -3.49
N ARG A 93 -3.39 5.12 -2.92
CA ARG A 93 -2.53 6.16 -2.34
C ARG A 93 -2.05 7.16 -3.39
N GLU A 94 -1.65 6.70 -4.56
CA GLU A 94 -1.24 7.56 -5.67
C GLU A 94 -2.39 8.46 -6.14
N GLN A 95 -3.62 7.92 -6.23
CA GLN A 95 -4.81 8.70 -6.64
C GLN A 95 -5.29 9.69 -5.57
N GLN A 96 -5.04 9.40 -4.29
CA GLN A 96 -5.36 10.32 -3.19
C GLN A 96 -4.30 11.40 -3.00
N ASP A 97 -3.25 11.43 -3.81
CA ASP A 97 -2.12 12.36 -3.67
C ASP A 97 -1.48 12.31 -2.26
N ILE A 98 -1.41 11.11 -1.68
CA ILE A 98 -0.76 10.90 -0.38
C ILE A 98 0.71 10.56 -0.60
N LEU A 99 1.58 11.44 -0.15
CA LEU A 99 3.02 11.21 -0.16
C LEU A 99 3.44 10.32 1.01
N SER A 100 4.10 9.21 0.72
CA SER A 100 4.73 8.37 1.75
C SER A 100 6.15 8.85 2.04
N ALA A 101 6.45 9.12 3.31
CA ALA A 101 7.77 9.55 3.76
C ALA A 101 8.20 8.77 5.00
N THR A 102 9.51 8.53 5.15
CA THR A 102 10.09 7.95 6.35
C THR A 102 10.99 8.96 7.03
N LEU A 103 10.72 9.24 8.30
CA LEU A 103 11.54 10.10 9.15
C LEU A 103 12.43 9.25 10.04
N TYR A 104 13.74 9.36 9.83
CA TYR A 104 14.73 8.79 10.73
C TYR A 104 15.15 9.84 11.74
N TYR A 105 15.12 9.51 13.02
CA TYR A 105 15.40 10.45 14.12
C TYR A 105 16.24 9.81 15.22
N VAL A 106 16.88 10.65 16.02
CA VAL A 106 17.55 10.24 17.28
C VAL A 106 16.68 10.57 18.46
N THR A 107 16.14 11.79 18.49
CA THR A 107 15.18 12.23 19.50
C THR A 107 13.82 12.37 18.84
N PRO A 108 12.74 11.81 19.42
CA PRO A 108 11.40 11.92 18.85
C PRO A 108 11.02 13.39 18.60
N PRO A 109 10.58 13.74 17.37
CA PRO A 109 10.15 15.10 17.09
C PRO A 109 8.86 15.42 17.85
N THR A 110 8.72 16.68 18.25
CA THR A 110 7.46 17.18 18.81
C THR A 110 6.38 17.22 17.74
N ASP A 111 5.10 17.25 18.15
CA ASP A 111 3.96 17.34 17.21
C ASP A 111 4.08 18.56 16.30
N LYS A 112 4.59 19.69 16.81
CA LYS A 112 4.83 20.91 16.03
C LYS A 112 5.91 20.70 14.95
N GLN A 113 7.00 20.02 15.29
CA GLN A 113 8.07 19.68 14.35
C GLN A 113 7.58 18.70 13.27
N LYS A 114 6.81 17.71 13.68
CA LYS A 114 6.20 16.75 12.77
C LYS A 114 5.26 17.43 11.78
N ALA A 115 4.36 18.29 12.25
CA ALA A 115 3.48 19.09 11.40
C ALA A 115 4.28 20.00 10.43
N GLY A 116 5.38 20.59 10.88
CA GLY A 116 6.28 21.38 10.03
C GLY A 116 6.91 20.57 8.90
N ILE A 117 7.33 19.34 9.18
CA ILE A 117 7.88 18.40 8.18
C ILE A 117 6.81 18.00 7.17
N GLU A 118 5.61 17.65 7.63
CA GLU A 118 4.49 17.28 6.77
C GLU A 118 4.10 18.46 5.85
N ASN A 119 4.00 19.68 6.36
CA ASN A 119 3.71 20.86 5.58
C ASN A 119 4.80 21.18 4.54
N PHE A 120 6.07 21.00 4.91
CA PHE A 120 7.19 21.16 3.97
C PHE A 120 7.09 20.16 2.83
N LEU A 121 6.85 18.89 3.13
CA LEU A 121 6.72 17.83 2.13
C LEU A 121 5.50 18.03 1.23
N MET A 122 4.35 18.44 1.79
CA MET A 122 3.16 18.77 1.00
C MET A 122 3.42 19.88 -0.01
N LYS A 123 4.14 20.93 0.38
CA LYS A 123 4.49 22.04 -0.51
C LYS A 123 5.49 21.63 -1.58
N GLU A 124 6.52 20.89 -1.19
CA GLU A 124 7.61 20.49 -2.10
C GLU A 124 7.14 19.53 -3.19
N TYR A 125 6.22 18.62 -2.84
CA TYR A 125 5.71 17.57 -3.75
C TYR A 125 4.31 17.87 -4.31
N GLY A 126 3.65 18.93 -3.87
CA GLY A 126 2.28 19.26 -4.29
C GLY A 126 1.25 18.22 -3.83
N SER A 127 1.56 17.40 -2.83
CA SER A 127 0.66 16.37 -2.32
C SER A 127 -0.37 16.96 -1.34
N LYS A 128 -1.55 16.33 -1.26
CA LYS A 128 -2.64 16.76 -0.37
C LYS A 128 -2.45 16.30 1.07
N ALA A 129 -1.74 15.20 1.26
CA ALA A 129 -1.43 14.63 2.56
C ALA A 129 -0.07 13.93 2.56
N VAL A 130 0.50 13.72 3.74
CA VAL A 130 1.74 12.98 3.95
C VAL A 130 1.52 11.89 4.96
N GLN A 131 1.86 10.66 4.58
CA GLN A 131 1.95 9.53 5.51
C GLN A 131 3.38 9.42 6.00
N LEU A 132 3.64 9.84 7.24
CA LEU A 132 4.96 9.85 7.83
C LEU A 132 5.18 8.62 8.70
N SER A 133 6.09 7.73 8.29
CA SER A 133 6.59 6.62 9.09
C SER A 133 7.79 7.08 9.90
N MET A 134 7.84 6.73 11.19
CA MET A 134 8.88 7.20 12.10
C MET A 134 9.80 6.04 12.52
N VAL A 135 11.11 6.19 12.32
CA VAL A 135 12.13 5.18 12.63
C VAL A 135 13.23 5.80 13.48
N GLU A 136 13.45 5.24 14.68
CA GLU A 136 14.59 5.65 15.51
C GLU A 136 15.91 5.15 14.92
N LYS A 137 16.89 6.05 14.75
CA LYS A 137 18.21 5.75 14.22
C LYS A 137 19.31 6.48 14.99
N LYS A 138 19.81 5.85 16.03
CA LYS A 138 20.82 6.43 16.95
C LYS A 138 22.14 6.79 16.28
N GLU A 139 22.45 6.13 15.16
CA GLU A 139 23.69 6.35 14.39
C GLU A 139 23.81 7.77 13.81
N LEU A 140 22.71 8.51 13.71
CA LEU A 140 22.70 9.90 13.19
C LEU A 140 23.38 10.91 14.16
N ILE A 141 23.61 10.52 15.42
CA ILE A 141 24.20 11.33 16.51
C ILE A 141 23.26 12.46 16.94
N GLY A 142 22.46 13.02 16.03
CA GLY A 142 21.49 14.08 16.27
C GLY A 142 20.86 14.56 14.97
N GLY A 143 19.74 15.28 15.07
CA GLY A 143 18.97 15.73 13.93
C GLY A 143 18.07 14.63 13.35
N PHE A 144 17.75 14.77 12.07
CA PHE A 144 16.84 13.85 11.39
C PHE A 144 17.17 13.71 9.90
N VAL A 145 16.70 12.64 9.30
CA VAL A 145 16.75 12.37 7.86
C VAL A 145 15.35 12.03 7.38
N ILE A 146 14.89 12.67 6.31
CA ILE A 146 13.63 12.38 5.67
C ILE A 146 13.90 11.66 4.35
N ARG A 147 13.27 10.53 4.12
CA ARG A 147 13.34 9.81 2.84
C ARG A 147 11.95 9.73 2.21
N THR A 148 11.86 10.14 0.94
CA THR A 148 10.65 10.07 0.13
C THR A 148 11.01 9.51 -1.24
N GLY A 149 10.56 8.29 -1.55
CA GLY A 149 10.95 7.64 -2.81
C GLY A 149 12.46 7.65 -3.02
N ASP A 150 12.92 8.29 -4.10
CA ASP A 150 14.34 8.39 -4.46
C ASP A 150 15.07 9.58 -3.85
N ARG A 151 14.38 10.45 -3.11
CA ARG A 151 14.96 11.66 -2.50
C ARG A 151 15.17 11.49 -1.01
N GLU A 152 16.29 12.04 -0.54
CA GLU A 152 16.66 12.07 0.87
C GLU A 152 17.05 13.49 1.28
N TYR A 153 16.46 13.95 2.37
CA TYR A 153 16.76 15.25 2.99
C TYR A 153 17.49 15.00 4.31
N ASP A 154 18.82 15.07 4.27
CA ASP A 154 19.66 14.86 5.46
C ASP A 154 19.87 16.17 6.22
N ARG A 155 19.30 16.24 7.42
CA ARG A 155 19.48 17.32 8.41
C ARG A 155 20.13 16.79 9.69
N SER A 156 20.88 15.69 9.60
CA SER A 156 21.60 15.10 10.72
C SER A 156 22.94 15.81 10.99
N ILE A 157 23.43 15.67 12.20
CA ILE A 157 24.77 16.15 12.58
C ILE A 157 25.83 15.36 11.82
N LEU A 158 25.63 14.06 11.65
CA LEU A 158 26.53 13.19 10.90
C LEU A 158 26.64 13.62 9.42
N GLY A 159 25.52 13.97 8.77
CA GLY A 159 25.50 14.44 7.40
C GLY A 159 26.26 15.76 7.23
N ARG A 160 26.06 16.71 8.17
CA ARG A 160 26.80 17.98 8.18
C ARG A 160 28.30 17.75 8.37
N TYR A 161 28.71 16.87 9.26
CA TYR A 161 30.11 16.54 9.48
C TYR A 161 30.77 15.94 8.22
N LYS A 162 30.11 14.99 7.56
CA LYS A 162 30.58 14.40 6.30
C LYS A 162 30.73 15.43 5.20
N SER A 163 29.76 16.34 5.05
CA SER A 163 29.80 17.43 4.06
C SER A 163 30.95 18.41 4.31
N LEU A 164 31.26 18.73 5.56
CA LEU A 164 32.41 19.56 5.93
C LEU A 164 33.76 18.90 5.61
N ARG A 165 33.84 17.58 5.90
CA ARG A 165 35.07 16.81 5.62
C ARG A 165 35.38 16.68 4.13
N GLN A 166 34.36 16.67 3.26
CA GLN A 166 34.53 16.60 1.81
C GLN A 166 34.99 17.93 1.20
N LYS A 167 34.83 19.05 1.92
CA LYS A 167 35.20 20.41 1.46
C LYS A 167 36.62 20.83 1.93
N LEU A 168 37.26 20.00 2.74
CA LEU A 168 38.65 20.18 3.19
C LEU A 168 39.62 19.34 2.37
#